data_0d5ec0f87897aa4cccb67020544e43c0
#
_entry.id   0d5ec0f87897aa4cccb67020544e43c0
#
_cell.length_a   1.000
_cell.length_b   1.000
_cell.length_c   1.000
_cell.angle_alpha   90.00
_cell.angle_beta   90.00
_cell.angle_gamma   90.00
#
_symmetry.space_group_name_H-M   'P 1'
#
loop_
_entity.id
_entity.type
_entity.pdbx_description
1 polymer ?
#
loop_
_entity_poly.entity_id
_entity_poly.type
_entity_poly.pdbx_seq_one_letter_code
_entity_poly.pdbx_strand_id
1 'polypeptide(L)'
;LDNFTFRTATPFIDAPANELLNIGIAPSNSTSWNQSFRIKQVSLTGNQTYIVITGGIISTSGYMPAKPFYVNVYPGAREVADDAAKTDILVHHGSTDAPVVDVAETSVPAGTLVSALEYENFDGYLSLDPMDYVLAIKDNASGNTVVSYDAPLQSLNLQGSAITVIASGFLSPSSNSNGEAFGLYVATSMGGELIPLPETTSSGVEETENSFAVYPNPADNYLNIKLENASEATSTINI
;
A
#
# COMPACT_ATOMS: atom_id res chain seq x y z
N LEU A 1 12.49 -2.93 22.62
CA LEU A 1 12.73 -1.98 21.52
C LEU A 1 12.61 -0.57 22.09
N ASP A 2 13.69 0.21 22.02
CA ASP A 2 13.69 1.60 22.49
C ASP A 2 13.66 2.54 21.27
N ASN A 3 12.91 3.65 21.39
CA ASN A 3 12.81 4.68 20.36
C ASN A 3 12.33 4.15 18.99
N PHE A 4 11.37 3.22 18.99
CA PHE A 4 10.78 2.72 17.77
C PHE A 4 9.89 3.81 17.14
N THR A 5 10.29 4.32 15.99
CA THR A 5 9.65 5.46 15.35
C THR A 5 8.58 5.04 14.34
N PHE A 6 7.72 5.97 13.98
CA PHE A 6 6.69 5.78 12.95
C PHE A 6 7.33 5.43 11.60
N ARG A 7 6.72 4.50 10.86
CA ARG A 7 7.21 3.99 9.57
C ARG A 7 8.61 3.38 9.63
N THR A 8 8.86 2.62 10.69
CA THR A 8 10.06 1.78 10.80
C THR A 8 9.69 0.33 11.07
N ALA A 9 10.61 -0.58 10.78
CA ALA A 9 10.52 -2.00 11.10
C ALA A 9 11.78 -2.47 11.81
N THR A 10 11.68 -3.54 12.60
CA THR A 10 12.85 -4.29 13.07
C THR A 10 13.22 -5.37 12.05
N PRO A 11 14.46 -5.85 12.03
CA PRO A 11 14.72 -7.17 11.47
C PRO A 11 13.95 -8.23 12.27
N PHE A 12 13.84 -9.44 11.72
CA PHE A 12 13.31 -10.55 12.50
C PHE A 12 14.20 -10.83 13.72
N ILE A 13 13.56 -11.09 14.85
CA ILE A 13 14.20 -11.37 16.14
C ILE A 13 13.61 -12.61 16.76
N ASP A 14 14.42 -13.38 17.46
CA ASP A 14 13.93 -14.53 18.22
C ASP A 14 13.06 -14.08 19.40
N ALA A 15 11.95 -14.79 19.60
CA ALA A 15 11.05 -14.58 20.72
C ALA A 15 10.75 -15.92 21.41
N PRO A 16 10.51 -15.91 22.75
CA PRO A 16 10.05 -17.10 23.45
C PRO A 16 8.76 -17.65 22.83
N ALA A 17 8.67 -18.98 22.74
CA ALA A 17 7.51 -19.64 22.15
C ALA A 17 6.85 -20.60 23.13
N ASN A 18 5.59 -20.96 22.87
CA ASN A 18 4.77 -21.88 23.66
C ASN A 18 4.51 -21.39 25.11
N GLU A 19 4.63 -20.10 25.33
CA GLU A 19 4.29 -19.44 26.58
C GLU A 19 3.51 -18.14 26.30
N LEU A 20 2.88 -17.60 27.34
CA LEU A 20 2.12 -16.35 27.23
C LEU A 20 3.07 -15.15 27.31
N LEU A 21 3.19 -14.43 26.21
CA LEU A 21 3.99 -13.22 26.13
C LEU A 21 3.11 -11.98 26.22
N ASN A 22 3.65 -10.92 26.82
CA ASN A 22 3.01 -9.61 26.83
C ASN A 22 3.85 -8.65 25.99
N ILE A 23 3.25 -8.12 24.91
CA ILE A 23 3.82 -7.04 24.11
C ILE A 23 3.26 -5.74 24.66
N GLY A 24 4.12 -4.92 25.28
CA GLY A 24 3.74 -3.61 25.83
C GLY A 24 4.23 -2.47 24.95
N ILE A 25 3.35 -1.52 24.67
CA ILE A 25 3.68 -0.29 23.96
C ILE A 25 3.61 0.86 24.98
N ALA A 26 4.70 1.59 25.08
CA ALA A 26 4.86 2.67 26.04
C ALA A 26 5.54 3.89 25.39
N PRO A 27 5.39 5.11 25.94
CA PRO A 27 6.15 6.26 25.48
C PRO A 27 7.67 6.01 25.56
N SER A 28 8.43 6.65 24.68
CA SER A 28 9.90 6.45 24.56
C SER A 28 10.68 6.81 25.83
N ASN A 29 10.12 7.66 26.70
CA ASN A 29 10.70 8.03 27.99
C ASN A 29 10.25 7.13 29.16
N SER A 30 9.60 6.00 28.88
CA SER A 30 9.12 5.07 29.91
C SER A 30 10.27 4.35 30.58
N THR A 31 10.17 4.20 31.90
CA THR A 31 11.17 3.51 32.74
C THR A 31 10.63 2.24 33.39
N SER A 32 9.35 1.94 33.17
CA SER A 32 8.72 0.75 33.72
C SER A 32 7.57 0.24 32.85
N TRP A 33 7.29 -1.04 32.94
CA TRP A 33 6.18 -1.74 32.29
C TRP A 33 4.81 -1.09 32.57
N ASN A 34 4.62 -0.55 33.77
CA ASN A 34 3.34 0.05 34.19
C ASN A 34 2.98 1.33 33.41
N GLN A 35 3.92 1.87 32.61
CA GLN A 35 3.71 3.05 31.75
C GLN A 35 3.18 2.65 30.37
N SER A 36 2.98 1.34 30.10
CA SER A 36 2.41 0.89 28.83
C SER A 36 0.96 1.34 28.69
N PHE A 37 0.66 2.06 27.62
CA PHE A 37 -0.71 2.48 27.30
C PHE A 37 -1.46 1.41 26.48
N ARG A 38 -0.77 0.42 25.93
CA ARG A 38 -1.33 -0.74 25.27
C ARG A 38 -0.53 -1.98 25.61
N ILE A 39 -1.24 -3.05 25.95
CA ILE A 39 -0.65 -4.38 26.17
C ILE A 39 -1.44 -5.37 25.31
N LYS A 40 -0.72 -6.19 24.54
CA LYS A 40 -1.26 -7.32 23.81
C LYS A 40 -0.67 -8.60 24.36
N GLN A 41 -1.53 -9.52 24.78
CA GLN A 41 -1.11 -10.87 25.11
C GLN A 41 -1.13 -11.74 23.86
N VAL A 42 -0.06 -12.50 23.64
CA VAL A 42 0.09 -13.42 22.54
C VAL A 42 0.72 -14.73 23.02
N SER A 43 0.40 -15.82 22.35
CA SER A 43 1.12 -17.08 22.50
C SER A 43 1.68 -17.43 21.12
N LEU A 44 3.00 -17.45 21.01
CA LEU A 44 3.69 -17.79 19.76
C LEU A 44 3.97 -19.30 19.76
N THR A 45 3.69 -19.94 18.63
CA THR A 45 4.02 -21.36 18.42
C THR A 45 5.49 -21.48 18.01
N GLY A 46 6.21 -22.45 18.56
CA GLY A 46 7.61 -22.69 18.20
C GLY A 46 7.78 -23.02 16.71
N ASN A 47 8.87 -22.60 16.13
CA ASN A 47 9.21 -22.73 14.71
C ASN A 47 8.20 -22.08 13.75
N GLN A 48 7.53 -21.02 14.22
CA GLN A 48 6.67 -20.18 13.40
C GLN A 48 7.21 -18.76 13.36
N THR A 49 7.10 -18.11 12.25
CA THR A 49 7.49 -16.70 12.06
C THR A 49 6.24 -15.82 12.13
N TYR A 50 6.39 -14.63 12.70
CA TYR A 50 5.29 -13.69 12.93
C TYR A 50 5.68 -12.29 12.51
N ILE A 51 4.71 -11.53 11.99
CA ILE A 51 4.80 -10.08 11.85
C ILE A 51 3.90 -9.44 12.88
N VAL A 52 4.41 -8.43 13.58
CA VAL A 52 3.64 -7.62 14.53
C VAL A 52 3.58 -6.20 14.01
N ILE A 53 2.37 -5.70 13.77
CA ILE A 53 2.14 -4.33 13.32
C ILE A 53 1.36 -3.58 14.38
N THR A 54 1.77 -2.34 14.64
CA THR A 54 1.04 -1.40 15.48
C THR A 54 0.48 -0.28 14.63
N GLY A 55 -0.73 0.16 14.94
CA GLY A 55 -1.40 1.23 14.22
C GLY A 55 -2.53 1.84 15.03
N GLY A 56 -3.31 2.73 14.40
CA GLY A 56 -4.41 3.42 15.04
C GLY A 56 -3.98 4.66 15.82
N ILE A 57 -4.92 5.21 16.58
CA ILE A 57 -4.82 6.52 17.23
C ILE A 57 -4.77 6.33 18.75
N ILE A 58 -3.79 6.96 19.39
CA ILE A 58 -3.66 6.98 20.86
C ILE A 58 -4.52 8.11 21.43
N SER A 59 -4.54 9.28 20.77
CA SER A 59 -5.31 10.44 21.21
C SER A 59 -6.81 10.21 21.07
N THR A 60 -7.59 10.77 22.00
CA THR A 60 -9.06 10.71 21.97
C THR A 60 -9.69 11.87 21.19
N SER A 61 -8.91 12.79 20.66
CA SER A 61 -9.40 13.99 19.97
C SER A 61 -8.51 14.40 18.82
N GLY A 62 -9.06 15.13 17.87
CA GLY A 62 -8.33 15.66 16.72
C GLY A 62 -8.18 14.71 15.54
N TYR A 63 -8.93 13.60 15.54
CA TYR A 63 -8.89 12.58 14.48
C TYR A 63 -10.30 12.16 14.06
N MET A 64 -10.49 11.92 12.77
CA MET A 64 -11.76 11.51 12.20
C MET A 64 -11.55 10.51 11.03
N PRO A 65 -11.91 9.22 11.23
CA PRO A 65 -12.34 8.60 12.48
C PRO A 65 -11.19 8.35 13.46
N ALA A 66 -11.45 8.50 14.76
CA ALA A 66 -10.49 8.16 15.80
C ALA A 66 -10.53 6.64 16.05
N LYS A 67 -9.91 5.87 15.17
CA LYS A 67 -9.76 4.41 15.34
C LYS A 67 -8.77 4.12 16.48
N PRO A 68 -9.12 3.24 17.43
CA PRO A 68 -8.27 2.98 18.59
C PRO A 68 -6.94 2.36 18.19
N PHE A 69 -5.90 2.63 18.99
CA PHE A 69 -4.58 2.02 18.80
C PHE A 69 -4.63 0.50 18.96
N TYR A 70 -4.00 -0.23 18.07
CA TYR A 70 -3.95 -1.69 18.04
C TYR A 70 -2.53 -2.25 17.99
N VAL A 71 -2.41 -3.52 18.34
CA VAL A 71 -1.25 -4.38 18.07
C VAL A 71 -1.79 -5.61 17.38
N ASN A 72 -1.45 -5.80 16.12
CA ASN A 72 -1.89 -6.93 15.30
C ASN A 72 -0.75 -7.91 15.06
N VAL A 73 -1.04 -9.21 15.08
CA VAL A 73 -0.07 -10.28 14.93
C VAL A 73 -0.49 -11.15 13.74
N TYR A 74 0.34 -11.23 12.74
CA TYR A 74 0.15 -12.09 11.58
C TYR A 74 1.01 -13.35 11.73
N PRO A 75 0.41 -14.55 11.82
CA PRO A 75 1.13 -15.82 11.87
C PRO A 75 1.49 -16.29 10.46
N GLY A 76 2.56 -17.10 10.36
CA GLY A 76 3.01 -17.64 9.07
C GLY A 76 3.72 -16.59 8.20
N ALA A 77 4.35 -15.62 8.85
CA ALA A 77 5.19 -14.64 8.17
C ALA A 77 6.40 -15.31 7.48
N ARG A 78 6.90 -14.67 6.45
CA ARG A 78 8.04 -15.15 5.65
C ARG A 78 9.21 -14.19 5.77
N GLU A 79 10.40 -14.72 5.93
CA GLU A 79 11.64 -13.91 5.92
C GLU A 79 12.21 -13.78 4.51
N VAL A 80 11.92 -14.78 3.66
CA VAL A 80 12.28 -14.83 2.24
C VAL A 80 11.09 -15.36 1.45
N ALA A 81 11.05 -15.15 0.15
CA ALA A 81 10.01 -15.70 -0.70
C ALA A 81 10.08 -17.25 -0.74
N ASP A 82 8.91 -17.90 -0.86
CA ASP A 82 8.86 -19.35 -1.03
C ASP A 82 9.50 -19.80 -2.34
N ASP A 83 9.36 -18.99 -3.40
CA ASP A 83 10.06 -19.16 -4.67
C ASP A 83 11.11 -18.06 -4.82
N ALA A 84 12.38 -18.43 -4.88
CA ALA A 84 13.49 -17.50 -5.03
C ALA A 84 13.46 -16.67 -6.34
N ALA A 85 12.64 -17.08 -7.32
CA ALA A 85 12.44 -16.33 -8.56
C ALA A 85 11.33 -15.26 -8.44
N LYS A 86 10.58 -15.23 -7.34
CA LYS A 86 9.42 -14.36 -7.11
C LYS A 86 9.69 -13.36 -5.99
N THR A 87 8.74 -12.47 -5.79
CA THR A 87 8.61 -11.63 -4.59
C THR A 87 7.31 -11.98 -3.90
N ASP A 88 7.35 -12.33 -2.62
CA ASP A 88 6.18 -12.62 -1.82
C ASP A 88 5.74 -11.37 -1.06
N ILE A 89 4.50 -10.96 -1.25
CA ILE A 89 3.98 -9.70 -0.73
C ILE A 89 2.81 -9.96 0.22
N LEU A 90 2.99 -9.61 1.48
CA LEU A 90 1.93 -9.47 2.46
C LEU A 90 1.41 -8.03 2.42
N VAL A 91 0.11 -7.84 2.40
CA VAL A 91 -0.50 -6.50 2.37
C VAL A 91 -1.21 -6.22 3.70
N HIS A 92 -1.06 -5.01 4.24
CA HIS A 92 -1.73 -4.58 5.46
C HIS A 92 -2.38 -3.21 5.30
N HIS A 93 -3.64 -3.09 5.74
CA HIS A 93 -4.37 -1.84 5.71
C HIS A 93 -4.30 -1.11 7.05
N GLY A 94 -3.36 -0.16 7.19
CA GLY A 94 -3.13 0.60 8.42
C GLY A 94 -3.64 2.04 8.43
N SER A 95 -4.31 2.51 7.36
CA SER A 95 -4.86 3.89 7.28
C SER A 95 -6.25 3.97 7.90
N THR A 96 -6.41 4.82 8.92
CA THR A 96 -7.63 4.89 9.73
C THR A 96 -8.82 5.52 9.03
N ASP A 97 -8.59 6.43 8.09
CA ASP A 97 -9.61 7.19 7.36
C ASP A 97 -9.77 6.76 5.90
N ALA A 98 -9.03 5.74 5.47
CA ALA A 98 -9.25 5.12 4.18
C ALA A 98 -10.42 4.11 4.26
N PRO A 99 -11.21 3.97 3.17
CA PRO A 99 -12.30 3.01 3.11
C PRO A 99 -11.78 1.57 3.01
N VAL A 100 -12.68 0.59 2.93
CA VAL A 100 -12.35 -0.76 2.45
C VAL A 100 -11.83 -0.65 1.02
N VAL A 101 -10.68 -1.25 0.75
CA VAL A 101 -9.98 -1.06 -0.53
C VAL A 101 -9.79 -2.36 -1.30
N ASP A 102 -9.79 -2.23 -2.62
CA ASP A 102 -9.21 -3.20 -3.54
C ASP A 102 -7.85 -2.69 -4.02
N VAL A 103 -6.91 -3.59 -4.27
CA VAL A 103 -5.66 -3.27 -4.95
C VAL A 103 -5.66 -3.93 -6.31
N ALA A 104 -5.61 -3.13 -7.35
CA ALA A 104 -5.56 -3.63 -8.72
C ALA A 104 -4.22 -3.29 -9.37
N GLU A 105 -3.66 -4.25 -10.07
CA GLU A 105 -2.53 -4.02 -10.96
C GLU A 105 -3.05 -3.50 -12.30
N THR A 106 -2.45 -2.43 -12.83
CA THR A 106 -2.95 -1.73 -14.02
C THR A 106 -1.94 -1.58 -15.16
N SER A 107 -0.67 -1.91 -14.93
CA SER A 107 0.38 -1.83 -15.95
C SER A 107 0.51 -3.09 -16.82
N VAL A 108 0.19 -4.24 -16.24
CA VAL A 108 0.06 -5.52 -16.94
C VAL A 108 -1.33 -6.09 -16.65
N PRO A 109 -1.89 -7.00 -17.48
CA PRO A 109 -3.27 -7.46 -17.31
C PRO A 109 -3.42 -8.47 -16.14
N ALA A 110 -2.94 -8.12 -14.95
CA ALA A 110 -3.06 -8.97 -13.75
C ALA A 110 -4.38 -8.75 -12.99
N GLY A 111 -5.00 -7.57 -13.14
CA GLY A 111 -6.30 -7.27 -12.54
C GLY A 111 -6.25 -7.04 -11.03
N THR A 112 -7.32 -7.43 -10.33
CA THR A 112 -7.42 -7.26 -8.87
C THR A 112 -6.50 -8.26 -8.15
N LEU A 113 -5.56 -7.76 -7.38
CA LEU A 113 -4.61 -8.52 -6.58
C LEU A 113 -5.13 -8.76 -5.16
N VAL A 114 -5.78 -7.75 -4.57
CA VAL A 114 -6.35 -7.76 -3.23
C VAL A 114 -7.78 -7.25 -3.33
N SER A 115 -8.71 -7.90 -2.66
CA SER A 115 -10.14 -7.53 -2.70
C SER A 115 -10.70 -7.33 -1.30
N ALA A 116 -11.47 -6.25 -1.13
CA ALA A 116 -12.19 -5.94 0.10
C ALA A 116 -11.32 -5.95 1.37
N LEU A 117 -10.11 -5.38 1.29
CA LEU A 117 -9.22 -5.28 2.44
C LEU A 117 -9.71 -4.21 3.40
N GLU A 118 -10.15 -4.64 4.56
CA GLU A 118 -10.61 -3.77 5.64
C GLU A 118 -9.44 -3.24 6.48
N TYR A 119 -9.68 -2.11 7.17
CA TYR A 119 -8.76 -1.56 8.14
C TYR A 119 -8.35 -2.58 9.21
N GLU A 120 -7.08 -2.58 9.59
CA GLU A 120 -6.39 -3.52 10.49
C GLU A 120 -6.13 -4.91 9.91
N ASN A 121 -6.71 -5.27 8.77
CA ASN A 121 -6.56 -6.60 8.21
C ASN A 121 -5.30 -6.74 7.35
N PHE A 122 -4.93 -8.00 7.17
CA PHE A 122 -3.90 -8.42 6.24
C PHE A 122 -4.52 -9.18 5.07
N ASP A 123 -3.89 -9.11 3.91
CA ASP A 123 -4.10 -10.02 2.79
C ASP A 123 -2.75 -10.51 2.27
N GLY A 124 -2.66 -11.74 1.92
CA GLY A 124 -1.41 -12.26 1.37
C GLY A 124 -1.20 -13.72 1.71
N TYR A 125 -0.11 -14.34 1.25
CA TYR A 125 0.96 -13.72 0.44
C TYR A 125 0.64 -13.78 -1.04
N LEU A 126 0.84 -12.65 -1.75
CA LEU A 126 0.82 -12.62 -3.20
C LEU A 126 2.23 -12.94 -3.71
N SER A 127 2.37 -13.96 -4.55
CA SER A 127 3.67 -14.30 -5.13
C SER A 127 3.74 -13.74 -6.56
N LEU A 128 4.48 -12.64 -6.72
CA LEU A 128 4.57 -11.90 -7.98
C LEU A 128 5.93 -12.07 -8.66
N ASP A 129 5.96 -11.95 -9.98
CA ASP A 129 7.21 -11.80 -10.71
C ASP A 129 7.94 -10.52 -10.27
N PRO A 130 9.29 -10.52 -10.21
CA PRO A 130 10.05 -9.34 -9.79
C PRO A 130 10.11 -8.30 -10.92
N MET A 131 8.96 -7.74 -11.29
CA MET A 131 8.76 -6.70 -12.29
C MET A 131 8.36 -5.39 -11.60
N ASP A 132 8.37 -4.31 -12.36
CA ASP A 132 7.81 -3.05 -11.90
C ASP A 132 6.32 -3.02 -12.27
N TYR A 133 5.47 -2.67 -11.29
CA TYR A 133 4.00 -2.66 -11.40
C TYR A 133 3.44 -1.28 -11.11
N VAL A 134 2.22 -1.03 -11.59
CA VAL A 134 1.41 0.12 -11.18
C VAL A 134 0.19 -0.39 -10.40
N LEU A 135 0.11 0.00 -9.14
CA LEU A 135 -0.93 -0.44 -8.22
C LEU A 135 -1.97 0.67 -8.05
N ALA A 136 -3.19 0.45 -8.49
CA ALA A 136 -4.32 1.33 -8.20
C ALA A 136 -5.02 0.89 -6.92
N ILE A 137 -5.09 1.79 -5.95
CA ILE A 137 -5.88 1.63 -4.74
C ILE A 137 -7.28 2.12 -5.05
N LYS A 138 -8.25 1.24 -4.95
CA LYS A 138 -9.66 1.53 -5.27
C LYS A 138 -10.52 1.45 -4.03
N ASP A 139 -11.47 2.34 -3.92
CA ASP A 139 -12.58 2.20 -2.98
C ASP A 139 -13.44 1.00 -3.40
N ASN A 140 -13.52 -0.02 -2.56
CA ASN A 140 -14.25 -1.24 -2.86
C ASN A 140 -15.74 -1.00 -3.14
N ALA A 141 -16.37 -0.03 -2.48
CA ALA A 141 -17.80 0.23 -2.63
C ALA A 141 -18.15 0.92 -3.95
N SER A 142 -17.33 1.88 -4.39
CA SER A 142 -17.56 2.66 -5.61
C SER A 142 -16.80 2.13 -6.82
N GLY A 143 -15.72 1.35 -6.61
CA GLY A 143 -14.79 0.91 -7.65
C GLY A 143 -13.88 2.02 -8.18
N ASN A 144 -14.00 3.24 -7.66
CA ASN A 144 -13.17 4.37 -8.10
C ASN A 144 -11.74 4.26 -7.57
N THR A 145 -10.78 4.63 -8.41
CA THR A 145 -9.39 4.75 -7.98
C THR A 145 -9.24 5.94 -7.05
N VAL A 146 -8.71 5.68 -5.85
CA VAL A 146 -8.37 6.71 -4.84
C VAL A 146 -7.02 7.33 -5.17
N VAL A 147 -6.03 6.47 -5.41
CA VAL A 147 -4.64 6.85 -5.73
C VAL A 147 -3.94 5.68 -6.40
N SER A 148 -2.88 5.94 -7.16
CA SER A 148 -2.04 4.90 -7.76
C SER A 148 -0.59 5.05 -7.34
N TYR A 149 0.13 3.94 -7.24
CA TYR A 149 1.54 3.88 -6.84
C TYR A 149 2.35 3.03 -7.80
N ASP A 150 3.57 3.46 -8.06
CA ASP A 150 4.56 2.63 -8.71
C ASP A 150 5.15 1.66 -7.67
N ALA A 151 5.12 0.37 -7.97
CA ALA A 151 5.71 -0.70 -7.15
C ALA A 151 6.90 -1.31 -7.91
N PRO A 152 8.08 -0.69 -7.81
CA PRO A 152 9.24 -1.04 -8.62
C PRO A 152 10.01 -2.23 -8.03
N LEU A 153 9.41 -3.43 -7.99
CA LEU A 153 9.99 -4.63 -7.37
C LEU A 153 11.32 -5.01 -7.99
N GLN A 154 11.46 -4.87 -9.31
CA GLN A 154 12.70 -5.12 -10.02
C GLN A 154 13.75 -4.07 -9.68
N SER A 155 13.39 -2.80 -9.75
CA SER A 155 14.31 -1.69 -9.47
C SER A 155 14.80 -1.66 -8.02
N LEU A 156 13.99 -2.14 -7.08
CA LEU A 156 14.34 -2.32 -5.67
C LEU A 156 15.07 -3.64 -5.38
N ASN A 157 15.33 -4.49 -6.40
CA ASN A 157 15.98 -5.79 -6.26
C ASN A 157 15.30 -6.71 -5.24
N LEU A 158 13.96 -6.79 -5.27
CA LEU A 158 13.17 -7.55 -4.30
C LEU A 158 12.94 -9.03 -4.71
N GLN A 159 13.59 -9.51 -5.77
CA GLN A 159 13.55 -10.93 -6.15
C GLN A 159 14.02 -11.81 -4.98
N GLY A 160 13.28 -12.87 -4.70
CA GLY A 160 13.55 -13.80 -3.61
C GLY A 160 13.20 -13.26 -2.22
N SER A 161 12.70 -12.04 -2.13
CA SER A 161 12.34 -11.38 -0.87
C SER A 161 10.88 -11.63 -0.50
N ALA A 162 10.61 -11.76 0.80
CA ALA A 162 9.28 -11.57 1.37
C ALA A 162 9.20 -10.17 1.98
N ILE A 163 8.18 -9.42 1.58
CA ILE A 163 7.98 -8.03 2.00
C ILE A 163 6.57 -7.84 2.54
N THR A 164 6.39 -6.78 3.33
CA THR A 164 5.07 -6.33 3.74
C THR A 164 4.81 -4.93 3.17
N VAL A 165 3.74 -4.78 2.40
CA VAL A 165 3.26 -3.49 1.91
C VAL A 165 2.19 -2.97 2.86
N ILE A 166 2.40 -1.78 3.38
CA ILE A 166 1.56 -1.18 4.42
C ILE A 166 0.95 0.12 3.89
N ALA A 167 -0.39 0.20 3.85
CA ALA A 167 -1.09 1.45 3.69
C ALA A 167 -1.01 2.23 5.01
N SER A 168 -0.38 3.40 5.02
CA SER A 168 -0.06 4.17 6.23
C SER A 168 -0.28 5.66 6.03
N GLY A 169 -0.70 6.35 7.09
CA GLY A 169 -1.03 7.76 7.07
C GLY A 169 -2.50 8.03 6.82
N PHE A 170 -2.85 9.27 6.55
CA PHE A 170 -4.24 9.75 6.44
C PHE A 170 -4.56 10.23 5.02
N LEU A 171 -5.72 9.85 4.49
CA LEU A 171 -6.26 10.43 3.26
C LEU A 171 -6.60 11.92 3.46
N SER A 172 -7.03 12.29 4.67
CA SER A 172 -7.39 13.65 5.03
C SER A 172 -6.56 14.13 6.23
N PRO A 173 -5.29 14.52 6.04
CA PRO A 173 -4.43 14.99 7.12
C PRO A 173 -5.02 16.13 7.92
N SER A 174 -5.70 17.10 7.27
CA SER A 174 -6.32 18.25 7.92
C SER A 174 -7.42 17.89 8.92
N SER A 175 -8.10 16.75 8.71
CA SER A 175 -9.10 16.20 9.63
C SER A 175 -8.47 15.30 10.71
N ASN A 176 -7.17 15.07 10.64
CA ASN A 176 -6.42 14.13 11.45
C ASN A 176 -5.17 14.77 12.05
N SER A 177 -5.35 15.89 12.74
CA SER A 177 -4.30 16.64 13.46
C SER A 177 -3.11 17.05 12.59
N ASN A 178 -3.30 17.21 11.27
CA ASN A 178 -2.25 17.39 10.26
C ASN A 178 -1.16 16.29 10.35
N GLY A 179 -1.57 15.06 10.64
CA GLY A 179 -0.67 13.92 10.64
C GLY A 179 -0.17 13.59 9.22
N GLU A 180 0.72 12.62 9.15
CA GLU A 180 1.36 12.20 7.90
C GLU A 180 0.33 11.78 6.84
N ALA A 181 0.56 12.19 5.60
CA ALA A 181 -0.30 11.85 4.47
C ALA A 181 -0.27 10.34 4.18
N PHE A 182 -1.36 9.86 3.60
CA PHE A 182 -1.51 8.49 3.12
C PHE A 182 -0.40 8.14 2.12
N GLY A 183 0.08 6.90 2.21
CA GLY A 183 1.03 6.34 1.27
C GLY A 183 1.16 4.84 1.44
N LEU A 184 1.74 4.18 0.44
CA LEU A 184 2.16 2.79 0.52
C LEU A 184 3.64 2.70 0.88
N TYR A 185 3.96 1.82 1.81
CA TYR A 185 5.30 1.66 2.34
C TYR A 185 5.69 0.20 2.38
N VAL A 186 6.93 -0.10 2.01
CA VAL A 186 7.47 -1.47 2.01
C VAL A 186 8.34 -1.68 3.25
N ALA A 187 8.01 -2.69 4.04
CA ALA A 187 8.88 -3.25 5.07
C ALA A 187 9.58 -4.48 4.51
N THR A 188 10.89 -4.57 4.70
CA THR A 188 11.71 -5.73 4.34
C THR A 188 12.10 -6.53 5.58
N SER A 189 12.56 -7.77 5.40
CA SER A 189 13.06 -8.62 6.49
C SER A 189 14.29 -8.05 7.19
N MET A 190 14.98 -7.10 6.57
CA MET A 190 16.16 -6.43 7.15
C MET A 190 15.79 -5.34 8.16
N GLY A 191 14.51 -4.94 8.25
CA GLY A 191 14.08 -3.82 9.08
C GLY A 191 14.58 -2.47 8.57
N GLY A 192 14.55 -1.46 9.44
CA GLY A 192 14.92 -0.08 9.13
C GLY A 192 13.73 0.81 8.80
N GLU A 193 13.97 1.94 8.14
CA GLU A 193 12.90 2.80 7.65
C GLU A 193 12.11 2.10 6.53
N LEU A 194 10.78 2.27 6.55
CA LEU A 194 9.94 1.72 5.48
C LEU A 194 10.22 2.48 4.18
N ILE A 195 10.32 1.76 3.08
CA ILE A 195 10.57 2.32 1.75
C ILE A 195 9.25 2.86 1.19
N PRO A 196 9.11 4.18 0.96
CA PRO A 196 7.90 4.70 0.35
C PRO A 196 7.79 4.27 -1.12
N LEU A 197 6.60 3.85 -1.53
CA LEU A 197 6.30 3.69 -2.95
C LEU A 197 5.91 5.07 -3.52
N PRO A 198 6.48 5.48 -4.66
CA PRO A 198 6.11 6.76 -5.27
C PRO A 198 4.67 6.70 -5.80
N GLU A 199 3.91 7.77 -5.59
CA GLU A 199 2.65 7.93 -6.30
C GLU A 199 2.92 7.97 -7.79
N THR A 200 2.15 7.19 -8.55
CA THR A 200 2.21 7.29 -9.99
C THR A 200 1.76 8.69 -10.36
N THR A 201 2.71 9.54 -10.71
CA THR A 201 2.36 10.73 -11.45
C THR A 201 1.79 10.21 -12.77
N SER A 202 0.46 10.18 -12.92
CA SER A 202 -0.07 10.28 -14.26
C SER A 202 0.65 11.50 -14.83
N SER A 203 1.67 11.25 -15.67
CA SER A 203 1.98 12.22 -16.69
C SER A 203 0.63 12.39 -17.35
N GLY A 204 -0.09 13.42 -16.93
CA GLY A 204 -1.30 13.81 -17.61
C GLY A 204 -0.88 13.94 -19.06
N VAL A 205 -1.15 12.93 -19.86
CA VAL A 205 -1.73 13.25 -21.12
C VAL A 205 -2.96 14.02 -20.65
N GLU A 206 -2.85 15.37 -20.57
CA GLU A 206 -4.02 16.20 -20.76
C GLU A 206 -4.65 15.54 -21.97
N GLU A 207 -5.78 14.85 -21.77
CA GLU A 207 -6.74 14.74 -22.84
C GLU A 207 -7.10 16.20 -23.13
N THR A 208 -6.21 16.88 -23.86
CA THR A 208 -6.65 17.94 -24.72
C THR A 208 -7.72 17.22 -25.51
N GLU A 209 -8.99 17.55 -25.21
CA GLU A 209 -10.09 17.16 -26.08
C GLU A 209 -9.67 17.64 -27.47
N ASN A 210 -8.98 16.76 -28.18
CA ASN A 210 -8.71 16.98 -29.60
C ASN A 210 -10.05 16.79 -30.26
N SER A 211 -10.83 17.87 -30.25
CA SER A 211 -12.10 17.89 -30.97
C SER A 211 -11.77 17.73 -32.42
N PHE A 212 -12.18 16.64 -33.02
CA PHE A 212 -12.15 16.48 -34.47
C PHE A 212 -13.55 16.62 -35.03
N ALA A 213 -13.65 17.34 -36.10
CA ALA A 213 -14.91 17.45 -36.82
C ALA A 213 -14.82 16.65 -38.16
N VAL A 214 -15.85 15.86 -38.39
CA VAL A 214 -15.99 15.06 -39.61
C VAL A 214 -17.16 15.62 -40.41
N TYR A 215 -16.89 16.08 -41.64
CA TYR A 215 -17.89 16.62 -42.52
C TYR A 215 -17.55 16.38 -44.00
N PRO A 216 -18.53 16.27 -44.92
CA PRO A 216 -19.95 16.11 -44.58
C PRO A 216 -20.24 14.75 -43.97
N ASN A 217 -21.32 14.64 -43.20
CA ASN A 217 -21.78 13.38 -42.65
C ASN A 217 -23.29 13.24 -42.93
N PRO A 218 -23.73 12.30 -43.82
CA PRO A 218 -22.92 11.32 -44.54
C PRO A 218 -22.02 11.91 -45.62
N ALA A 219 -20.88 11.27 -45.88
CA ALA A 219 -19.96 11.65 -46.95
C ALA A 219 -20.36 11.00 -48.29
N ASP A 220 -20.42 11.80 -49.40
CA ASP A 220 -20.70 11.24 -50.72
C ASP A 220 -19.41 10.73 -51.41
N ASN A 221 -18.38 11.57 -51.52
CA ASN A 221 -17.16 11.23 -52.23
C ASN A 221 -15.88 11.48 -51.44
N TYR A 222 -15.87 12.41 -50.51
CA TYR A 222 -14.74 12.65 -49.61
C TYR A 222 -15.19 13.02 -48.20
N LEU A 223 -14.33 12.68 -47.27
CA LEU A 223 -14.43 12.99 -45.85
C LEU A 223 -13.32 14.00 -45.52
N ASN A 224 -13.66 15.12 -44.93
CA ASN A 224 -12.70 16.05 -44.38
C ASN A 224 -12.60 15.83 -42.85
N ILE A 225 -11.39 15.63 -42.35
CA ILE A 225 -11.10 15.53 -40.93
C ILE A 225 -10.24 16.74 -40.58
N LYS A 226 -10.76 17.58 -39.69
CA LYS A 226 -10.04 18.73 -39.15
C LYS A 226 -9.61 18.38 -37.73
N LEU A 227 -8.30 18.36 -37.47
CA LEU A 227 -7.71 18.23 -36.15
C LEU A 227 -7.31 19.63 -35.67
N GLU A 228 -7.82 20.06 -34.53
CA GLU A 228 -7.38 21.29 -33.88
C GLU A 228 -6.24 20.94 -32.93
N ASN A 229 -5.13 21.66 -33.02
CA ASN A 229 -3.90 21.50 -32.23
C ASN A 229 -3.07 20.21 -32.44
N ALA A 230 -3.06 19.65 -33.64
CA ALA A 230 -2.09 18.61 -33.97
C ALA A 230 -0.66 19.19 -34.01
N SER A 231 0.21 18.77 -33.08
CA SER A 231 1.66 18.92 -33.22
C SER A 231 2.14 18.05 -34.40
N GLU A 232 3.30 18.36 -35.00
CA GLU A 232 3.84 17.76 -36.24
C GLU A 232 4.05 16.23 -36.24
N ALA A 233 3.32 15.45 -35.45
CA ALA A 233 3.36 13.99 -35.48
C ALA A 233 2.40 13.45 -36.56
N THR A 234 2.91 12.69 -37.50
CA THR A 234 2.10 12.00 -38.52
C THR A 234 1.34 10.84 -37.90
N SER A 235 0.01 10.89 -37.97
CA SER A 235 -0.88 9.79 -37.61
C SER A 235 -1.53 9.18 -38.86
N THR A 236 -1.61 7.87 -38.92
CA THR A 236 -2.31 7.15 -39.98
C THR A 236 -3.71 6.80 -39.50
N ILE A 237 -4.73 7.24 -40.23
CA ILE A 237 -6.12 6.92 -39.97
C ILE A 237 -6.55 5.87 -41.00
N ASN A 238 -6.95 4.69 -40.58
CA ASN A 238 -7.61 3.68 -41.40
C ASN A 238 -9.13 3.84 -41.23
N ILE A 239 -9.82 4.01 -42.35
CA ILE A 239 -11.29 4.13 -42.44
C ILE A 239 -11.86 2.82 -42.97
#